data_45164b7a1bfec6bf0d550db11dd07727
#
_entry.id   45164b7a1bfec6bf0d550db11dd07727
#
_cell.length_a   1.000
_cell.length_b   1.000
_cell.length_c   1.000
_cell.angle_alpha   90.00
_cell.angle_beta   90.00
_cell.angle_gamma   90.00
#
_symmetry.space_group_name_H-M   'P 1'
#
loop_
_entity.id
_entity.type
_entity.pdbx_description
1 polymer ?
#
loop_
_entity_poly.entity_id
_entity_poly.type
_entity_poly.pdbx_seq_one_letter_code
_entity_poly.pdbx_strand_id
1 'polypeptide(L)'
;MSQTRRQKAPWGAAAPLVLAGLAAILASCLAGAYPSPPGDVARILGRALHLPVVAPADAQLASVVLDLRLWRAVLAYGVGAALAVAGGVFQGVLRNPLADPFTLGVSGGAAFGAAVSLTLGLAGATGRLFATPVCALAGAGAALFAVLALARLGGGMRRETVVLAGIVTATFLSALLSLVKALNEESVAGIVFWIMGGFQGRGRAELALLLPCLGIGLVLVRLFVRELDILHLGETQARQLGVAAGRARVCLLLGASLLTAGAVAVSGVIGFVGLLAPHACRRLYGAAHGRLLVQSALCGGVLLVLSDLAARTMLPDGAELPVGVVTALLGGPFFCFLLLARPGKAGM
;
A
#
# COMPACT_ATOMS: atom_id res chain seq x y z
N MET A 1 -21.83 -8.47 32.28
CA MET A 1 -21.08 -9.73 32.21
C MET A 1 -21.26 -10.38 30.83
N SER A 2 -20.57 -9.95 29.75
CA SER A 2 -20.55 -10.69 28.47
C SER A 2 -19.45 -10.22 27.51
N GLN A 3 -18.34 -9.66 27.99
CA GLN A 3 -17.25 -9.15 27.09
C GLN A 3 -15.99 -10.04 27.06
N THR A 4 -15.96 -11.17 27.73
CA THR A 4 -14.73 -11.98 27.89
C THR A 4 -14.55 -13.09 26.84
N ARG A 5 -15.45 -13.28 25.85
CA ARG A 5 -15.39 -14.41 24.90
C ARG A 5 -14.72 -14.13 23.54
N ARG A 6 -14.25 -12.90 23.24
CA ARG A 6 -13.63 -12.58 21.93
C ARG A 6 -12.09 -12.56 21.90
N GLN A 7 -11.41 -13.00 22.96
CA GLN A 7 -9.94 -12.89 23.05
C GLN A 7 -9.13 -14.06 22.50
N LYS A 8 -9.74 -15.07 21.93
CA LYS A 8 -9.02 -16.23 21.37
C LYS A 8 -9.45 -16.51 19.94
N ALA A 9 -9.17 -15.58 18.99
CA ALA A 9 -9.02 -16.02 17.61
C ALA A 9 -7.56 -16.52 17.46
N PRO A 10 -7.35 -17.83 17.31
CA PRO A 10 -6.01 -18.39 17.14
C PRO A 10 -5.41 -17.91 15.82
N TRP A 11 -4.13 -18.17 15.61
CA TRP A 11 -3.44 -17.99 14.31
C TRP A 11 -4.18 -18.68 13.14
N GLY A 12 -5.12 -19.58 13.41
CA GLY A 12 -6.05 -20.16 12.44
C GLY A 12 -6.90 -19.14 11.65
N ALA A 13 -7.04 -17.90 12.14
CA ALA A 13 -7.70 -16.84 11.36
C ALA A 13 -6.86 -16.29 10.20
N ALA A 14 -5.56 -16.57 10.16
CA ALA A 14 -4.71 -16.20 9.02
C ALA A 14 -4.88 -17.16 7.83
N ALA A 15 -5.18 -18.43 8.09
CA ALA A 15 -5.31 -19.43 7.04
C ALA A 15 -6.39 -19.09 5.97
N PRO A 16 -7.61 -18.64 6.33
CA PRO A 16 -8.60 -18.22 5.34
C PRO A 16 -8.12 -17.04 4.47
N LEU A 17 -7.38 -16.08 5.06
CA LEU A 17 -6.84 -14.93 4.31
C LEU A 17 -5.72 -15.35 3.37
N VAL A 18 -4.87 -16.30 3.76
CA VAL A 18 -3.84 -16.87 2.89
C VAL A 18 -4.50 -17.61 1.72
N LEU A 19 -5.50 -18.44 1.99
CA LEU A 19 -6.25 -19.13 0.94
C LEU A 19 -6.95 -18.15 0.00
N ALA A 20 -7.56 -17.08 0.54
CA ALA A 20 -8.16 -16.02 -0.26
C ALA A 20 -7.11 -15.29 -1.12
N GLY A 21 -5.89 -15.07 -0.61
CA GLY A 21 -4.78 -14.49 -1.37
C GLY A 21 -4.35 -15.37 -2.54
N LEU A 22 -4.18 -16.67 -2.30
CA LEU A 22 -3.87 -17.64 -3.36
C LEU A 22 -4.99 -17.71 -4.40
N ALA A 23 -6.24 -17.76 -3.96
CA ALA A 23 -7.40 -17.76 -4.85
C ALA A 23 -7.49 -16.48 -5.69
N ALA A 24 -7.22 -15.31 -5.11
CA ALA A 24 -7.21 -14.03 -5.82
C ALA A 24 -6.10 -13.99 -6.89
N ILE A 25 -4.88 -14.46 -6.56
CA ILE A 25 -3.77 -14.55 -7.53
C ILE A 25 -4.13 -15.52 -8.66
N LEU A 26 -4.70 -16.68 -8.34
CA LEU A 26 -5.16 -17.65 -9.34
C LEU A 26 -6.24 -17.06 -10.24
N ALA A 27 -7.25 -16.39 -9.67
CA ALA A 27 -8.30 -15.70 -10.43
C ALA A 27 -7.69 -14.63 -11.36
N SER A 28 -6.67 -13.89 -10.87
CA SER A 28 -5.93 -12.91 -11.66
C SER A 28 -5.17 -13.54 -12.84
N CYS A 29 -4.68 -14.78 -12.71
CA CYS A 29 -4.04 -15.52 -13.82
C CYS A 29 -5.09 -16.01 -14.86
N LEU A 30 -6.30 -16.33 -14.43
CA LEU A 30 -7.37 -16.84 -15.30
C LEU A 30 -8.03 -15.74 -16.15
N ALA A 31 -8.22 -14.54 -15.61
CA ALA A 31 -8.95 -13.46 -16.25
C ALA A 31 -8.04 -12.39 -16.86
N GLY A 32 -8.43 -11.85 -18.02
CA GLY A 32 -7.74 -10.77 -18.73
C GLY A 32 -8.18 -10.69 -20.19
N ALA A 33 -7.74 -9.66 -20.92
CA ALA A 33 -8.12 -9.42 -22.31
C ALA A 33 -7.77 -10.58 -23.28
N TYR A 34 -6.67 -11.29 -23.01
CA TYR A 34 -6.29 -12.46 -23.82
C TYR A 34 -7.08 -13.71 -23.35
N PRO A 35 -7.79 -14.40 -24.25
CA PRO A 35 -8.55 -15.61 -23.91
C PRO A 35 -7.64 -16.69 -23.33
N SER A 36 -8.01 -17.23 -22.18
CA SER A 36 -7.18 -18.20 -21.46
C SER A 36 -8.04 -19.32 -20.88
N PRO A 37 -8.17 -20.46 -21.59
CA PRO A 37 -8.92 -21.61 -21.09
C PRO A 37 -8.39 -22.05 -19.72
N PRO A 38 -9.25 -22.26 -18.71
CA PRO A 38 -8.81 -22.61 -17.35
C PRO A 38 -7.91 -23.85 -17.28
N GLY A 39 -8.16 -24.84 -18.13
CA GLY A 39 -7.36 -26.06 -18.22
C GLY A 39 -5.92 -25.80 -18.67
N ASP A 40 -5.71 -24.86 -19.60
CA ASP A 40 -4.36 -24.51 -20.07
C ASP A 40 -3.62 -23.68 -19.04
N VAL A 41 -4.29 -22.74 -18.38
CA VAL A 41 -3.71 -21.97 -17.26
C VAL A 41 -3.28 -22.90 -16.12
N ALA A 42 -4.12 -23.90 -15.77
CA ALA A 42 -3.77 -24.88 -14.74
C ALA A 42 -2.54 -25.73 -15.15
N ARG A 43 -2.43 -26.15 -16.42
CA ARG A 43 -1.25 -26.87 -16.94
C ARG A 43 0.00 -26.00 -16.92
N ILE A 44 -0.08 -24.72 -17.31
CA ILE A 44 1.03 -23.78 -17.30
C ILE A 44 1.54 -23.57 -15.88
N LEU A 45 0.65 -23.29 -14.93
CA LEU A 45 1.01 -23.09 -13.52
C LEU A 45 1.54 -24.39 -12.89
N GLY A 46 0.92 -25.53 -13.18
CA GLY A 46 1.39 -26.83 -12.72
C GLY A 46 2.82 -27.14 -13.19
N ARG A 47 3.12 -26.85 -14.46
CA ARG A 47 4.48 -27.01 -15.00
C ARG A 47 5.49 -26.05 -14.37
N ALA A 48 5.10 -24.81 -14.11
CA ALA A 48 5.94 -23.85 -13.39
C ALA A 48 6.27 -24.30 -11.96
N LEU A 49 5.39 -25.13 -11.36
CA LEU A 49 5.58 -25.77 -10.05
C LEU A 49 6.25 -27.17 -10.16
N HIS A 50 6.78 -27.54 -11.33
CA HIS A 50 7.42 -28.84 -11.61
C HIS A 50 6.49 -30.05 -11.39
N LEU A 51 5.17 -29.86 -11.49
CA LEU A 51 4.22 -30.98 -11.43
C LEU A 51 4.24 -31.77 -12.75
N PRO A 52 3.99 -33.11 -12.71
CA PRO A 52 3.97 -33.95 -13.90
C PRO A 52 2.67 -33.74 -14.71
N VAL A 53 2.60 -32.64 -15.43
CA VAL A 53 1.47 -32.31 -16.31
C VAL A 53 1.87 -32.30 -17.77
N VAL A 54 0.94 -32.63 -18.65
CA VAL A 54 1.12 -32.59 -20.11
C VAL A 54 1.49 -31.15 -20.52
N ALA A 55 2.48 -31.02 -21.41
CA ALA A 55 2.94 -29.72 -21.87
C ALA A 55 1.79 -28.91 -22.48
N PRO A 56 1.67 -27.60 -22.14
CA PRO A 56 0.72 -26.72 -22.81
C PRO A 56 1.11 -26.56 -24.28
N ALA A 57 0.14 -26.49 -25.14
CA ALA A 57 0.36 -26.39 -26.58
C ALA A 57 0.82 -24.97 -27.00
N ASP A 58 0.50 -23.94 -26.20
CA ASP A 58 0.69 -22.54 -26.58
C ASP A 58 1.76 -21.85 -25.71
N ALA A 59 2.92 -21.58 -26.30
CA ALA A 59 4.03 -20.87 -25.66
C ALA A 59 3.68 -19.38 -25.41
N GLN A 60 2.85 -18.76 -26.26
CA GLN A 60 2.43 -17.37 -26.09
C GLN A 60 1.51 -17.23 -24.89
N LEU A 61 0.57 -18.15 -24.70
CA LEU A 61 -0.29 -18.19 -23.53
C LEU A 61 0.55 -18.40 -22.24
N ALA A 62 1.58 -19.25 -22.30
CA ALA A 62 2.46 -19.46 -21.15
C ALA A 62 3.20 -18.17 -20.73
N SER A 63 3.71 -17.39 -21.68
CA SER A 63 4.32 -16.10 -21.39
C SER A 63 3.30 -15.10 -20.82
N VAL A 64 2.11 -15.02 -21.40
CA VAL A 64 1.04 -14.14 -20.86
C VAL A 64 0.69 -14.49 -19.42
N VAL A 65 0.56 -15.77 -19.09
CA VAL A 65 0.19 -16.21 -17.74
C VAL A 65 1.34 -16.02 -16.75
N LEU A 66 2.56 -16.45 -17.09
CA LEU A 66 3.69 -16.44 -16.16
C LEU A 66 4.37 -15.08 -16.07
N ASP A 67 4.65 -14.43 -17.22
CA ASP A 67 5.45 -13.21 -17.21
C ASP A 67 4.61 -11.95 -16.98
N LEU A 68 3.38 -11.91 -17.49
CA LEU A 68 2.54 -10.74 -17.35
C LEU A 68 1.56 -10.84 -16.18
N ARG A 69 0.74 -11.91 -16.10
CA ARG A 69 -0.36 -11.97 -15.13
C ARG A 69 0.09 -12.36 -13.72
N LEU A 70 0.93 -13.40 -13.60
CA LEU A 70 1.36 -13.90 -12.30
C LEU A 70 2.19 -12.85 -11.55
N TRP A 71 3.22 -12.30 -12.20
CA TRP A 71 4.09 -11.31 -11.54
C TRP A 71 3.38 -10.00 -11.23
N ARG A 72 2.43 -9.58 -12.09
CA ARG A 72 1.55 -8.46 -11.82
C ARG A 72 0.69 -8.70 -10.57
N ALA A 73 0.08 -9.88 -10.46
CA ALA A 73 -0.73 -10.24 -9.30
C ALA A 73 0.09 -10.33 -8.00
N VAL A 74 1.30 -10.90 -8.06
CA VAL A 74 2.22 -10.96 -6.91
C VAL A 74 2.68 -9.56 -6.51
N LEU A 75 2.99 -8.69 -7.47
CA LEU A 75 3.33 -7.30 -7.22
C LEU A 75 2.15 -6.56 -6.56
N ALA A 76 0.95 -6.68 -7.10
CA ALA A 76 -0.25 -6.07 -6.52
C ALA A 76 -0.51 -6.56 -5.09
N TYR A 77 -0.32 -7.86 -4.83
CA TYR A 77 -0.42 -8.42 -3.48
C TYR A 77 0.61 -7.80 -2.53
N GLY A 78 1.88 -7.70 -2.95
CA GLY A 78 2.96 -7.09 -2.17
C GLY A 78 2.71 -5.61 -1.85
N VAL A 79 2.27 -4.84 -2.84
CA VAL A 79 1.90 -3.42 -2.68
C VAL A 79 0.72 -3.27 -1.71
N GLY A 80 -0.33 -4.09 -1.88
CA GLY A 80 -1.50 -4.08 -0.98
C GLY A 80 -1.13 -4.42 0.46
N ALA A 81 -0.26 -5.41 0.66
CA ALA A 81 0.26 -5.77 1.97
C ALA A 81 1.08 -4.63 2.60
N ALA A 82 1.98 -4.00 1.83
CA ALA A 82 2.79 -2.88 2.29
C ALA A 82 1.93 -1.69 2.73
N LEU A 83 0.97 -1.26 1.90
CA LEU A 83 0.07 -0.15 2.20
C LEU A 83 -0.83 -0.43 3.41
N ALA A 84 -1.34 -1.65 3.54
CA ALA A 84 -2.19 -2.03 4.67
C ALA A 84 -1.42 -2.06 5.99
N VAL A 85 -0.19 -2.57 6.02
CA VAL A 85 0.66 -2.51 7.21
C VAL A 85 1.00 -1.07 7.56
N ALA A 86 1.44 -0.28 6.58
CA ALA A 86 1.75 1.13 6.78
C ALA A 86 0.55 1.89 7.36
N GLY A 87 -0.63 1.72 6.77
CA GLY A 87 -1.87 2.32 7.26
C GLY A 87 -2.19 1.93 8.71
N GLY A 88 -2.08 0.64 9.06
CA GLY A 88 -2.27 0.16 10.43
C GLY A 88 -1.30 0.80 11.43
N VAL A 89 -0.04 0.97 11.05
CA VAL A 89 0.99 1.65 11.86
C VAL A 89 0.68 3.14 12.02
N PHE A 90 0.34 3.87 10.93
CA PHE A 90 -0.03 5.28 11.01
C PHE A 90 -1.24 5.49 11.91
N GLN A 91 -2.28 4.67 11.76
CA GLN A 91 -3.47 4.71 12.62
C GLN A 91 -3.11 4.51 14.11
N GLY A 92 -2.21 3.57 14.41
CA GLY A 92 -1.75 3.30 15.78
C GLY A 92 -0.90 4.44 16.35
N VAL A 93 0.12 4.89 15.61
CA VAL A 93 1.05 5.95 16.04
C VAL A 93 0.33 7.28 16.22
N LEU A 94 -0.55 7.65 15.28
CA LEU A 94 -1.30 8.89 15.30
C LEU A 94 -2.62 8.79 16.10
N ARG A 95 -2.96 7.59 16.58
CA ARG A 95 -4.19 7.31 17.35
C ARG A 95 -5.43 7.87 16.65
N ASN A 96 -5.42 7.77 15.34
CA ASN A 96 -6.49 8.23 14.48
C ASN A 96 -6.84 7.12 13.47
N PRO A 97 -8.04 6.54 13.50
CA PRO A 97 -8.44 5.47 12.59
C PRO A 97 -8.51 5.91 11.12
N LEU A 98 -8.51 7.22 10.86
CA LEU A 98 -8.49 7.83 9.53
C LEU A 98 -7.10 8.27 9.09
N ALA A 99 -6.06 7.97 9.88
CA ALA A 99 -4.69 8.29 9.48
C ALA A 99 -4.26 7.37 8.33
N ASP A 100 -3.66 7.98 7.34
CA ASP A 100 -3.21 7.34 6.11
C ASP A 100 -1.76 7.80 5.82
N PRO A 101 -0.92 6.98 5.20
CA PRO A 101 0.41 7.39 4.73
C PRO A 101 0.43 8.65 3.88
N PHE A 102 -0.68 8.92 3.17
CA PHE A 102 -0.84 10.11 2.31
C PHE A 102 -0.85 11.41 3.13
N THR A 103 -1.38 11.39 4.34
CA THR A 103 -1.50 12.58 5.21
C THR A 103 -0.15 13.12 5.70
N LEU A 104 0.92 12.31 5.67
CA LEU A 104 2.27 12.72 6.02
C LEU A 104 3.14 13.18 4.83
N GLY A 105 2.55 13.35 3.65
CA GLY A 105 3.24 13.88 2.48
C GLY A 105 4.18 12.90 1.77
N VAL A 106 4.34 11.66 2.26
CA VAL A 106 5.22 10.63 1.65
C VAL A 106 4.83 10.35 0.21
N SER A 107 3.54 10.19 -0.06
CA SER A 107 3.03 9.96 -1.42
C SER A 107 3.12 11.21 -2.30
N GLY A 108 2.94 12.41 -1.72
CA GLY A 108 3.16 13.68 -2.42
C GLY A 108 4.61 13.83 -2.85
N GLY A 109 5.56 13.46 -1.98
CA GLY A 109 6.98 13.40 -2.31
C GLY A 109 7.30 12.41 -3.42
N ALA A 110 6.72 11.21 -3.35
CA ALA A 110 6.86 10.23 -4.42
C ALA A 110 6.31 10.75 -5.75
N ALA A 111 5.13 11.37 -5.74
CA ALA A 111 4.51 11.95 -6.93
C ALA A 111 5.36 13.09 -7.54
N PHE A 112 5.90 13.96 -6.69
CA PHE A 112 6.82 15.02 -7.13
C PHE A 112 8.10 14.44 -7.73
N GLY A 113 8.75 13.47 -7.07
CA GLY A 113 9.94 12.80 -7.57
C GLY A 113 9.70 12.10 -8.92
N ALA A 114 8.56 11.43 -9.06
CA ALA A 114 8.16 10.81 -10.33
C ALA A 114 7.92 11.85 -11.43
N ALA A 115 7.23 12.96 -11.10
CA ALA A 115 6.99 14.05 -12.04
C ALA A 115 8.31 14.65 -12.55
N VAL A 116 9.27 14.90 -11.67
CA VAL A 116 10.61 15.36 -12.04
C VAL A 116 11.32 14.38 -12.99
N SER A 117 11.24 13.07 -12.70
CA SER A 117 11.82 12.05 -13.59
C SER A 117 11.19 12.04 -14.97
N LEU A 118 9.86 12.18 -15.03
CA LEU A 118 9.11 12.16 -16.29
C LEU A 118 9.39 13.43 -17.13
N THR A 119 9.44 14.61 -16.51
CA THR A 119 9.68 15.88 -17.19
C THR A 119 11.13 16.03 -17.67
N LEU A 120 12.11 15.54 -16.90
CA LEU A 120 13.51 15.57 -17.30
C LEU A 120 13.89 14.47 -18.31
N GLY A 121 12.94 13.63 -18.71
CA GLY A 121 13.19 12.54 -19.64
C GLY A 121 14.22 11.52 -19.15
N LEU A 122 14.43 11.41 -17.81
CA LEU A 122 15.38 10.47 -17.20
C LEU A 122 15.03 9.01 -17.51
N ALA A 123 13.86 8.80 -18.08
CA ALA A 123 13.34 7.53 -18.57
C ALA A 123 13.91 7.12 -19.95
N GLY A 124 15.09 7.59 -20.36
CA GLY A 124 15.76 7.20 -21.59
C GLY A 124 15.86 5.69 -21.82
N ALA A 125 16.16 5.25 -23.05
CA ALA A 125 15.92 3.88 -23.56
C ALA A 125 16.44 2.72 -22.69
N THR A 126 17.44 2.93 -21.86
CA THR A 126 18.03 1.91 -20.95
C THR A 126 17.68 2.09 -19.46
N GLY A 127 17.22 3.28 -19.04
CA GLY A 127 16.93 3.62 -17.64
C GLY A 127 15.45 3.62 -17.27
N ARG A 128 14.54 3.40 -18.21
CA ARG A 128 13.09 3.55 -18.04
C ARG A 128 12.47 2.78 -16.86
N LEU A 129 12.96 1.57 -16.62
CA LEU A 129 12.41 0.70 -15.56
C LEU A 129 12.73 1.20 -14.16
N PHE A 130 13.85 1.89 -13.96
CA PHE A 130 14.36 2.23 -12.63
C PHE A 130 14.35 3.72 -12.30
N ALA A 131 14.44 4.62 -13.29
CA ALA A 131 14.59 6.05 -13.02
C ALA A 131 13.38 6.63 -12.28
N THR A 132 12.17 6.44 -12.80
CA THR A 132 10.95 6.97 -12.16
C THR A 132 10.68 6.38 -10.78
N PRO A 133 10.74 5.04 -10.55
CA PRO A 133 10.65 4.47 -9.21
C PRO A 133 11.71 4.97 -8.23
N VAL A 134 12.97 5.12 -8.66
CA VAL A 134 14.05 5.62 -7.81
C VAL A 134 13.84 7.09 -7.45
N CYS A 135 13.46 7.94 -8.41
CA CYS A 135 13.13 9.34 -8.13
C CYS A 135 11.90 9.47 -7.22
N ALA A 136 10.89 8.62 -7.40
CA ALA A 136 9.73 8.58 -6.52
C ALA A 136 10.12 8.16 -5.09
N LEU A 137 10.97 7.14 -4.94
CA LEU A 137 11.48 6.70 -3.64
C LEU A 137 12.31 7.79 -2.95
N ALA A 138 13.18 8.47 -3.71
CA ALA A 138 13.98 9.59 -3.20
C ALA A 138 13.09 10.77 -2.76
N GLY A 139 12.08 11.12 -3.56
CA GLY A 139 11.09 12.16 -3.22
C GLY A 139 10.28 11.82 -1.98
N ALA A 140 9.86 10.56 -1.82
CA ALA A 140 9.19 10.06 -0.62
C ALA A 140 10.09 10.16 0.62
N GLY A 141 11.36 9.78 0.48
CA GLY A 141 12.37 9.88 1.54
C GLY A 141 12.64 11.33 1.95
N ALA A 142 12.76 12.24 0.98
CA ALA A 142 12.92 13.67 1.23
C ALA A 142 11.70 14.27 1.97
N ALA A 143 10.49 13.89 1.57
CA ALA A 143 9.26 14.30 2.24
C ALA A 143 9.23 13.82 3.70
N LEU A 144 9.54 12.55 3.94
CA LEU A 144 9.61 12.01 5.30
C LEU A 144 10.68 12.73 6.14
N PHE A 145 11.86 12.95 5.57
CA PHE A 145 12.93 13.71 6.26
C PHE A 145 12.46 15.11 6.64
N ALA A 146 11.79 15.82 5.71
CA ALA A 146 11.25 17.16 5.98
C ALA A 146 10.23 17.12 7.12
N VAL A 147 9.31 16.15 7.12
CA VAL A 147 8.31 15.99 8.19
C VAL A 147 8.99 15.75 9.55
N LEU A 148 9.96 14.85 9.61
CA LEU A 148 10.67 14.54 10.85
C LEU A 148 11.52 15.71 11.35
N ALA A 149 12.16 16.46 10.43
CA ALA A 149 12.92 17.65 10.76
C ALA A 149 12.01 18.77 11.28
N LEU A 150 10.93 19.09 10.57
CA LEU A 150 9.95 20.08 10.99
C LEU A 150 9.30 19.71 12.34
N ALA A 151 8.95 18.45 12.54
CA ALA A 151 8.39 18.00 13.81
C ALA A 151 9.38 18.16 14.98
N ARG A 152 10.68 17.88 14.76
CA ARG A 152 11.72 18.08 15.78
C ARG A 152 11.91 19.55 16.12
N LEU A 153 11.97 20.43 15.12
CA LEU A 153 12.14 21.87 15.29
C LEU A 153 10.90 22.53 15.90
N GLY A 154 9.70 22.03 15.56
CA GLY A 154 8.42 22.56 15.99
C GLY A 154 7.93 22.12 17.37
N GLY A 155 8.81 21.59 18.25
CA GLY A 155 8.44 21.23 19.63
C GLY A 155 8.48 19.73 19.93
N GLY A 156 9.13 18.93 19.07
CA GLY A 156 9.41 17.51 19.28
C GLY A 156 8.46 16.57 18.57
N MET A 157 8.72 15.27 18.74
CA MET A 157 7.98 14.19 18.06
C MET A 157 6.63 13.91 18.73
N ARG A 158 5.85 14.96 18.99
CA ARG A 158 4.47 14.84 19.45
C ARG A 158 3.57 14.52 18.26
N ARG A 159 2.45 13.87 18.53
CA ARG A 159 1.47 13.49 17.49
C ARG A 159 0.99 14.69 16.69
N GLU A 160 0.61 15.76 17.39
CA GLU A 160 0.05 16.99 16.79
C GLU A 160 1.09 17.66 15.88
N THR A 161 2.35 17.75 16.35
CA THR A 161 3.45 18.35 15.59
C THR A 161 3.79 17.55 14.34
N VAL A 162 3.79 16.21 14.43
CA VAL A 162 4.03 15.32 13.28
C VAL A 162 2.91 15.45 12.23
N VAL A 163 1.66 15.51 12.68
CA VAL A 163 0.51 15.69 11.76
C VAL A 163 0.58 17.06 11.08
N LEU A 164 0.84 18.14 11.83
CA LEU A 164 0.97 19.47 11.26
C LEU A 164 2.12 19.57 10.26
N ALA A 165 3.30 19.02 10.62
CA ALA A 165 4.46 18.94 9.72
C ALA A 165 4.11 18.17 8.43
N GLY A 166 3.35 17.07 8.56
CA GLY A 166 2.86 16.28 7.42
C GLY A 166 1.97 17.09 6.49
N ILE A 167 0.98 17.81 7.04
CA ILE A 167 0.05 18.64 6.25
C ILE A 167 0.83 19.74 5.51
N VAL A 168 1.73 20.46 6.18
CA VAL A 168 2.54 21.51 5.57
C VAL A 168 3.40 20.96 4.44
N THR A 169 4.08 19.83 4.68
CA THR A 169 4.93 19.18 3.67
C THR A 169 4.10 18.69 2.48
N ALA A 170 2.94 18.07 2.72
CA ALA A 170 2.06 17.60 1.66
C ALA A 170 1.53 18.74 0.79
N THR A 171 1.11 19.85 1.42
CA THR A 171 0.62 21.03 0.70
C THR A 171 1.72 21.68 -0.14
N PHE A 172 2.92 21.80 0.39
CA PHE A 172 4.07 22.35 -0.33
C PHE A 172 4.44 21.48 -1.54
N LEU A 173 4.53 20.16 -1.34
CA LEU A 173 4.83 19.20 -2.43
C LEU A 173 3.73 19.19 -3.50
N SER A 174 2.47 19.35 -3.11
CA SER A 174 1.34 19.48 -4.05
C SER A 174 1.45 20.76 -4.89
N ALA A 175 1.88 21.87 -4.29
CA ALA A 175 2.14 23.11 -5.01
C ALA A 175 3.31 22.98 -6.01
N LEU A 176 4.42 22.35 -5.59
CA LEU A 176 5.57 22.04 -6.47
C LEU A 176 5.15 21.12 -7.63
N LEU A 177 4.36 20.10 -7.36
CA LEU A 177 3.84 19.20 -8.40
C LEU A 177 2.95 19.96 -9.39
N SER A 178 2.13 20.88 -8.91
CA SER A 178 1.30 21.74 -9.78
C SER A 178 2.15 22.67 -10.62
N LEU A 179 3.23 23.22 -10.07
CA LEU A 179 4.20 24.03 -10.80
C LEU A 179 4.88 23.22 -11.93
N VAL A 180 5.35 22.00 -11.63
CA VAL A 180 5.95 21.11 -12.65
C VAL A 180 4.97 20.84 -13.78
N LYS A 181 3.69 20.56 -13.47
CA LYS A 181 2.65 20.35 -14.50
C LYS A 181 2.39 21.60 -15.34
N ALA A 182 2.37 22.77 -14.72
CA ALA A 182 2.12 24.04 -15.42
C ALA A 182 3.26 24.44 -16.36
N LEU A 183 4.50 24.07 -16.03
CA LEU A 183 5.68 24.37 -16.84
C LEU A 183 5.97 23.32 -17.93
N ASN A 184 5.31 22.14 -17.89
CA ASN A 184 5.62 21.01 -18.77
C ASN A 184 4.33 20.35 -19.28
N GLU A 185 3.59 21.02 -20.13
CA GLU A 185 2.30 20.57 -20.67
C GLU A 185 2.36 19.20 -21.34
N GLU A 186 3.42 18.90 -22.09
CA GLU A 186 3.60 17.61 -22.76
C GLU A 186 3.67 16.42 -21.81
N SER A 187 4.18 16.63 -20.59
CA SER A 187 4.35 15.57 -19.59
C SER A 187 3.12 15.37 -18.71
N VAL A 188 2.13 16.26 -18.76
CA VAL A 188 0.97 16.26 -17.84
C VAL A 188 0.22 14.94 -17.89
N ALA A 189 -0.08 14.42 -19.08
CA ALA A 189 -0.80 13.15 -19.23
C ALA A 189 -0.07 12.00 -18.55
N GLY A 190 1.25 11.87 -18.76
CA GLY A 190 2.07 10.85 -18.11
C GLY A 190 2.12 10.98 -16.60
N ILE A 191 2.24 12.21 -16.08
CA ILE A 191 2.24 12.50 -14.64
C ILE A 191 0.89 12.13 -14.03
N VAL A 192 -0.23 12.51 -14.66
CA VAL A 192 -1.58 12.20 -14.17
C VAL A 192 -1.82 10.69 -14.16
N PHE A 193 -1.45 9.99 -15.25
CA PHE A 193 -1.55 8.52 -15.30
C PHE A 193 -0.73 7.84 -14.20
N TRP A 194 0.49 8.32 -13.95
CA TRP A 194 1.32 7.78 -12.89
C TRP A 194 0.71 8.01 -11.50
N ILE A 195 0.16 9.22 -11.24
CA ILE A 195 -0.48 9.55 -9.96
C ILE A 195 -1.75 8.73 -9.72
N MET A 196 -2.52 8.40 -10.76
CA MET A 196 -3.72 7.58 -10.62
C MET A 196 -3.44 6.13 -10.17
N GLY A 197 -2.19 5.69 -10.25
CA GLY A 197 -1.74 4.39 -9.77
C GLY A 197 -2.29 3.18 -10.54
N GLY A 198 -1.44 2.19 -10.77
CA GLY A 198 -1.80 0.98 -11.49
C GLY A 198 -0.64 0.03 -11.68
N PHE A 199 -0.92 -1.12 -12.30
CA PHE A 199 0.06 -2.18 -12.54
C PHE A 199 0.27 -2.47 -14.03
N GLN A 200 -0.24 -1.64 -14.93
CA GLN A 200 -0.08 -1.80 -16.36
C GLN A 200 1.41 -1.75 -16.75
N GLY A 201 1.89 -2.77 -17.46
CA GLY A 201 3.29 -2.90 -17.85
C GLY A 201 4.27 -3.13 -16.70
N ARG A 202 3.80 -3.45 -15.51
CA ARG A 202 4.61 -3.68 -14.30
C ARG A 202 4.54 -5.13 -13.86
N GLY A 203 5.63 -5.64 -13.25
CA GLY A 203 5.69 -7.04 -12.84
C GLY A 203 6.94 -7.37 -12.05
N ARG A 204 7.77 -8.27 -12.59
CA ARG A 204 8.91 -8.85 -11.88
C ARG A 204 9.99 -7.82 -11.49
N ALA A 205 10.27 -6.85 -12.35
CA ALA A 205 11.30 -5.84 -12.09
C ALA A 205 10.88 -4.90 -10.96
N GLU A 206 9.63 -4.44 -10.96
CA GLU A 206 9.07 -3.60 -9.90
C GLU A 206 8.94 -4.37 -8.57
N LEU A 207 8.64 -5.67 -8.63
CA LEU A 207 8.65 -6.51 -7.45
C LEU A 207 10.04 -6.57 -6.81
N ALA A 208 11.11 -6.70 -7.61
CA ALA A 208 12.48 -6.70 -7.11
C ALA A 208 12.85 -5.38 -6.41
N LEU A 209 12.29 -4.24 -6.86
CA LEU A 209 12.44 -2.94 -6.19
C LEU A 209 11.60 -2.82 -4.90
N LEU A 210 10.41 -3.43 -4.88
CA LEU A 210 9.54 -3.42 -3.71
C LEU A 210 10.11 -4.26 -2.55
N LEU A 211 10.69 -5.43 -2.84
CA LEU A 211 11.10 -6.41 -1.84
C LEU A 211 12.05 -5.85 -0.76
N PRO A 212 13.11 -5.08 -1.06
CA PRO A 212 13.96 -4.48 -0.05
C PRO A 212 13.19 -3.53 0.87
N CYS A 213 12.33 -2.66 0.30
CA CYS A 213 11.51 -1.73 1.07
C CYS A 213 10.52 -2.47 1.97
N LEU A 214 9.90 -3.53 1.42
CA LEU A 214 8.97 -4.39 2.14
C LEU A 214 9.69 -5.10 3.30
N GLY A 215 10.83 -5.75 3.04
CA GLY A 215 11.60 -6.47 4.04
C GLY A 215 12.08 -5.58 5.18
N ILE A 216 12.77 -4.49 4.86
CA ILE A 216 13.30 -3.55 5.86
C ILE A 216 12.15 -2.88 6.63
N GLY A 217 11.11 -2.43 5.92
CA GLY A 217 9.97 -1.78 6.54
C GLY A 217 9.21 -2.71 7.50
N LEU A 218 8.96 -3.96 7.12
CA LEU A 218 8.33 -4.97 7.98
C LEU A 218 9.18 -5.31 9.20
N VAL A 219 10.51 -5.43 9.05
CA VAL A 219 11.42 -5.67 10.17
C VAL A 219 11.37 -4.51 11.15
N LEU A 220 11.48 -3.26 10.68
CA LEU A 220 11.39 -2.08 11.54
C LEU A 220 10.06 -2.03 12.31
N VAL A 221 8.95 -2.26 11.63
CA VAL A 221 7.62 -2.28 12.26
C VAL A 221 7.54 -3.43 13.28
N ARG A 222 8.05 -4.62 12.95
CA ARG A 222 7.99 -5.81 13.83
C ARG A 222 8.80 -5.62 15.12
N LEU A 223 9.93 -4.93 15.03
CA LEU A 223 10.77 -4.64 16.20
C LEU A 223 10.08 -3.72 17.21
N PHE A 224 9.19 -2.84 16.75
CA PHE A 224 8.51 -1.83 17.59
C PHE A 224 7.00 -2.06 17.73
N VAL A 225 6.49 -3.24 17.39
CA VAL A 225 5.05 -3.52 17.44
C VAL A 225 4.48 -3.53 18.87
N ARG A 226 5.29 -3.92 19.86
CA ARG A 226 4.90 -3.87 21.28
C ARG A 226 4.80 -2.44 21.80
N GLU A 227 5.77 -1.63 21.43
CA GLU A 227 5.76 -0.20 21.72
C GLU A 227 4.58 0.50 21.05
N LEU A 228 4.16 0.06 19.87
CA LEU A 228 2.97 0.57 19.19
C LEU A 228 1.70 0.29 20.01
N ASP A 229 1.55 -0.91 20.56
CA ASP A 229 0.43 -1.26 21.44
C ASP A 229 0.43 -0.39 22.71
N ILE A 230 1.60 -0.16 23.31
CA ILE A 230 1.75 0.66 24.51
C ILE A 230 1.51 2.16 24.20
N LEU A 231 2.03 2.67 23.08
CA LEU A 231 1.77 4.04 22.62
C LEU A 231 0.27 4.30 22.39
N HIS A 232 -0.47 3.29 22.02
CA HIS A 232 -1.92 3.39 21.84
C HIS A 232 -2.66 3.68 23.16
N LEU A 233 -2.12 3.27 24.32
CA LEU A 233 -2.67 3.56 25.66
C LEU A 233 -2.50 5.04 26.06
N GLY A 234 -1.44 5.71 25.55
CA GLY A 234 -1.15 7.10 25.88
C GLY A 234 0.34 7.34 26.12
N GLU A 235 0.77 8.59 25.92
CA GLU A 235 2.18 8.94 26.06
C GLU A 235 2.65 8.88 27.53
N THR A 236 1.80 9.29 28.46
CA THR A 236 2.06 9.23 29.90
C THR A 236 2.22 7.78 30.35
N GLN A 237 1.28 6.91 29.98
CA GLN A 237 1.34 5.48 30.29
C GLN A 237 2.56 4.82 29.62
N ALA A 238 2.88 5.17 28.38
CA ALA A 238 4.05 4.64 27.70
C ALA A 238 5.35 4.98 28.43
N ARG A 239 5.49 6.21 28.91
CA ARG A 239 6.66 6.62 29.72
C ARG A 239 6.74 5.88 31.04
N GLN A 240 5.62 5.70 31.74
CA GLN A 240 5.57 4.94 33.00
C GLN A 240 5.97 3.47 32.83
N LEU A 241 5.68 2.90 31.63
CA LEU A 241 6.08 1.54 31.26
C LEU A 241 7.51 1.47 30.65
N GLY A 242 8.29 2.55 30.74
CA GLY A 242 9.69 2.60 30.30
C GLY A 242 9.87 2.71 28.78
N VAL A 243 8.82 2.99 28.02
CA VAL A 243 8.91 3.15 26.55
C VAL A 243 9.41 4.54 26.19
N ALA A 244 10.49 4.62 25.42
CA ALA A 244 10.98 5.85 24.79
C ALA A 244 10.06 6.25 23.64
N ALA A 245 8.91 6.87 23.94
CA ALA A 245 7.83 7.17 23.01
C ALA A 245 8.28 7.89 21.73
N GLY A 246 9.20 8.86 21.84
CA GLY A 246 9.75 9.59 20.70
C GLY A 246 10.54 8.69 19.75
N ARG A 247 11.42 7.83 20.30
CA ARG A 247 12.24 6.89 19.50
C ARG A 247 11.36 5.84 18.81
N ALA A 248 10.43 5.24 19.56
CA ALA A 248 9.51 4.24 19.02
C ALA A 248 8.66 4.83 17.88
N ARG A 249 8.15 6.06 18.06
CA ARG A 249 7.38 6.77 17.02
C ARG A 249 8.21 7.02 15.76
N VAL A 250 9.44 7.49 15.88
CA VAL A 250 10.34 7.70 14.73
C VAL A 250 10.58 6.40 13.99
N CYS A 251 10.95 5.31 14.67
CA CYS A 251 11.22 4.02 14.04
C CYS A 251 9.97 3.44 13.32
N LEU A 252 8.80 3.54 13.96
CA LEU A 252 7.53 3.10 13.37
C LEU A 252 7.16 3.93 12.14
N LEU A 253 7.32 5.26 12.20
CA LEU A 253 7.07 6.14 11.05
C LEU A 253 8.06 5.87 9.92
N LEU A 254 9.34 5.65 10.22
CA LEU A 254 10.35 5.26 9.22
C LEU A 254 9.97 3.95 8.53
N GLY A 255 9.62 2.91 9.30
CA GLY A 255 9.20 1.62 8.76
C GLY A 255 7.94 1.73 7.88
N ALA A 256 6.90 2.40 8.38
CA ALA A 256 5.65 2.58 7.64
C ALA A 256 5.82 3.46 6.40
N SER A 257 6.62 4.52 6.48
CA SER A 257 6.92 5.37 5.32
C SER A 257 7.76 4.66 4.28
N LEU A 258 8.70 3.78 4.67
CA LEU A 258 9.46 2.97 3.73
C LEU A 258 8.57 1.97 2.99
N LEU A 259 7.63 1.32 3.69
CA LEU A 259 6.61 0.46 3.08
C LEU A 259 5.77 1.23 2.06
N THR A 260 5.32 2.43 2.43
CA THR A 260 4.53 3.30 1.54
C THR A 260 5.35 3.78 0.35
N ALA A 261 6.57 4.25 0.59
CA ALA A 261 7.46 4.77 -0.44
C ALA A 261 7.80 3.69 -1.49
N GLY A 262 8.13 2.47 -1.04
CA GLY A 262 8.37 1.34 -1.93
C GLY A 262 7.13 0.95 -2.73
N ALA A 263 5.96 0.90 -2.08
CA ALA A 263 4.68 0.62 -2.74
C ALA A 263 4.37 1.68 -3.82
N VAL A 264 4.38 2.97 -3.44
CA VAL A 264 4.06 4.09 -4.36
C VAL A 264 5.07 4.19 -5.50
N ALA A 265 6.35 3.98 -5.24
CA ALA A 265 7.39 4.01 -6.26
C ALA A 265 7.13 3.03 -7.40
N VAL A 266 6.60 1.85 -7.10
CA VAL A 266 6.35 0.79 -8.09
C VAL A 266 4.92 0.74 -8.63
N SER A 267 3.95 1.35 -7.95
CA SER A 267 2.53 1.28 -8.36
C SER A 267 1.90 2.64 -8.66
N GLY A 268 2.59 3.75 -8.37
CA GLY A 268 1.94 5.05 -8.28
C GLY A 268 1.07 5.16 -7.03
N VAL A 269 0.25 6.19 -6.95
CA VAL A 269 -0.53 6.50 -5.75
C VAL A 269 -1.81 5.67 -5.72
N ILE A 270 -1.94 4.74 -4.76
CA ILE A 270 -3.13 3.90 -4.57
C ILE A 270 -3.69 4.16 -3.18
N GLY A 271 -4.81 4.86 -3.11
CA GLY A 271 -5.47 5.24 -1.85
C GLY A 271 -6.36 4.15 -1.25
N PHE A 272 -6.83 4.40 -0.04
CA PHE A 272 -7.83 3.63 0.69
C PHE A 272 -7.42 2.24 1.17
N VAL A 273 -6.48 1.53 0.55
CA VAL A 273 -6.06 0.18 0.98
C VAL A 273 -5.54 0.20 2.42
N GLY A 274 -4.70 1.21 2.74
CA GLY A 274 -4.17 1.43 4.09
C GLY A 274 -5.22 1.83 5.14
N LEU A 275 -6.39 2.26 4.70
CA LEU A 275 -7.52 2.57 5.58
C LEU A 275 -8.47 1.39 5.72
N LEU A 276 -8.88 0.79 4.61
CA LEU A 276 -9.89 -0.27 4.55
C LEU A 276 -9.44 -1.56 5.24
N ALA A 277 -8.26 -2.07 4.87
CA ALA A 277 -7.78 -3.37 5.35
C ALA A 277 -7.55 -3.39 6.87
N PRO A 278 -6.83 -2.43 7.50
CA PRO A 278 -6.68 -2.42 8.95
C PRO A 278 -8.00 -2.20 9.69
N HIS A 279 -8.90 -1.38 9.13
CA HIS A 279 -10.21 -1.13 9.74
C HIS A 279 -11.07 -2.41 9.78
N ALA A 280 -11.17 -3.12 8.65
CA ALA A 280 -11.88 -4.38 8.56
C ALA A 280 -11.28 -5.44 9.50
N CYS A 281 -9.95 -5.59 9.50
CA CYS A 281 -9.25 -6.54 10.35
C CYS A 281 -9.41 -6.22 11.84
N ARG A 282 -9.39 -4.94 12.23
CA ARG A 282 -9.62 -4.53 13.63
C ARG A 282 -10.99 -4.90 14.12
N ARG A 283 -12.00 -4.79 13.25
CA ARG A 283 -13.38 -5.15 13.59
C ARG A 283 -13.60 -6.67 13.71
N LEU A 284 -12.92 -7.45 12.86
CA LEU A 284 -13.06 -8.90 12.80
C LEU A 284 -12.18 -9.65 13.82
N TYR A 285 -10.95 -9.18 14.01
CA TYR A 285 -9.89 -9.93 14.71
C TYR A 285 -9.35 -9.23 15.95
N GLY A 286 -9.79 -7.98 16.22
CA GLY A 286 -9.36 -7.20 17.38
C GLY A 286 -8.27 -6.20 17.11
N ALA A 287 -7.88 -5.44 18.14
CA ALA A 287 -7.04 -4.25 18.00
C ALA A 287 -5.55 -4.45 18.30
N ALA A 288 -5.13 -5.63 18.81
CA ALA A 288 -3.72 -5.91 19.12
C ALA A 288 -2.86 -5.88 17.86
N HIS A 289 -1.93 -4.91 17.77
CA HIS A 289 -1.18 -4.60 16.54
C HIS A 289 -0.34 -5.79 16.04
N GLY A 290 0.17 -6.63 16.92
CA GLY A 290 0.95 -7.80 16.52
C GLY A 290 0.21 -8.76 15.58
N ARG A 291 -1.10 -8.95 15.78
CA ARG A 291 -1.97 -9.77 14.91
C ARG A 291 -2.62 -8.92 13.83
N LEU A 292 -3.07 -7.73 14.20
CA LEU A 292 -3.74 -6.80 13.30
C LEU A 292 -2.91 -6.53 12.04
N LEU A 293 -1.61 -6.25 12.18
CA LEU A 293 -0.76 -5.91 11.04
C LEU A 293 -0.57 -7.09 10.08
N VAL A 294 -0.42 -8.32 10.61
CA VAL A 294 -0.33 -9.54 9.77
C VAL A 294 -1.61 -9.75 8.98
N GLN A 295 -2.76 -9.66 9.65
CA GLN A 295 -4.06 -9.83 8.99
C GLN A 295 -4.35 -8.71 8.01
N SER A 296 -3.94 -7.47 8.33
CA SER A 296 -4.05 -6.33 7.43
C SER A 296 -3.21 -6.51 6.17
N ALA A 297 -1.99 -7.03 6.30
CA ALA A 297 -1.14 -7.36 5.15
C ALA A 297 -1.83 -8.35 4.21
N LEU A 298 -2.34 -9.45 4.75
CA LEU A 298 -3.03 -10.48 3.97
C LEU A 298 -4.29 -9.93 3.31
N CYS A 299 -5.11 -9.19 4.08
CA CYS A 299 -6.36 -8.59 3.59
C CYS A 299 -6.08 -7.51 2.53
N GLY A 300 -5.09 -6.64 2.75
CA GLY A 300 -4.70 -5.60 1.81
C GLY A 300 -4.15 -6.16 0.50
N GLY A 301 -3.37 -7.26 0.57
CA GLY A 301 -2.93 -8.00 -0.60
C GLY A 301 -4.10 -8.53 -1.43
N VAL A 302 -5.06 -9.21 -0.79
CA VAL A 302 -6.28 -9.71 -1.45
C VAL A 302 -7.07 -8.56 -2.07
N LEU A 303 -7.32 -7.50 -1.30
CA LEU A 303 -8.08 -6.34 -1.76
C LEU A 303 -7.47 -5.73 -3.03
N LEU A 304 -6.15 -5.58 -3.05
CA LEU A 304 -5.50 -4.90 -4.16
C LEU A 304 -5.38 -5.80 -5.40
N VAL A 305 -5.17 -7.10 -5.26
CA VAL A 305 -5.23 -8.05 -6.39
C VAL A 305 -6.63 -8.07 -7.01
N LEU A 306 -7.69 -8.09 -6.20
CA LEU A 306 -9.06 -8.05 -6.71
C LEU A 306 -9.40 -6.71 -7.35
N SER A 307 -8.90 -5.59 -6.81
CA SER A 307 -9.06 -4.26 -7.42
C SER A 307 -8.33 -4.16 -8.75
N ASP A 308 -7.12 -4.71 -8.88
CA ASP A 308 -6.40 -4.79 -10.15
C ASP A 308 -7.12 -5.70 -11.16
N LEU A 309 -7.63 -6.83 -10.71
CA LEU A 309 -8.43 -7.71 -11.55
C LEU A 309 -9.67 -6.99 -12.09
N ALA A 310 -10.41 -6.29 -11.24
CA ALA A 310 -11.55 -5.48 -11.64
C ALA A 310 -11.12 -4.38 -12.62
N ALA A 311 -10.04 -3.65 -12.33
CA ALA A 311 -9.56 -2.54 -13.16
C ALA A 311 -9.28 -2.94 -14.62
N ARG A 312 -8.81 -4.17 -14.86
CA ARG A 312 -8.47 -4.68 -16.19
C ARG A 312 -9.56 -5.53 -16.86
N THR A 313 -10.69 -5.76 -16.18
CA THR A 313 -11.81 -6.56 -16.71
C THR A 313 -13.12 -5.79 -16.83
N MET A 314 -13.20 -4.57 -16.25
CA MET A 314 -14.43 -3.77 -16.27
C MET A 314 -14.69 -3.08 -17.61
N LEU A 315 -13.64 -2.75 -18.37
CA LEU A 315 -13.78 -2.08 -19.65
C LEU A 315 -13.66 -3.07 -20.81
N PRO A 316 -14.41 -2.85 -21.91
CA PRO A 316 -14.28 -3.63 -23.13
C PRO A 316 -12.94 -3.33 -23.84
N ASP A 317 -12.64 -4.11 -24.87
CA ASP A 317 -11.53 -3.90 -25.80
C ASP A 317 -10.13 -3.86 -25.19
N GLY A 318 -9.96 -4.44 -23.99
CA GLY A 318 -8.67 -4.50 -23.31
C GLY A 318 -8.21 -3.17 -22.69
N ALA A 319 -9.07 -2.16 -22.64
CA ALA A 319 -8.80 -0.94 -21.90
C ALA A 319 -8.75 -1.23 -20.38
N GLU A 320 -7.83 -0.57 -19.69
CA GLU A 320 -7.63 -0.76 -18.24
C GLU A 320 -7.90 0.53 -17.49
N LEU A 321 -8.66 0.45 -16.39
CA LEU A 321 -8.80 1.54 -15.44
C LEU A 321 -7.54 1.65 -14.55
N PRO A 322 -7.16 2.84 -14.10
CA PRO A 322 -6.21 2.97 -13.01
C PRO A 322 -6.75 2.31 -11.74
N VAL A 323 -5.94 1.48 -11.09
CA VAL A 323 -6.36 0.73 -9.89
C VAL A 323 -6.71 1.65 -8.73
N GLY A 324 -6.03 2.81 -8.63
CA GLY A 324 -6.33 3.83 -7.65
C GLY A 324 -7.76 4.38 -7.76
N VAL A 325 -8.32 4.44 -8.97
CA VAL A 325 -9.73 4.81 -9.19
C VAL A 325 -10.66 3.75 -8.61
N VAL A 326 -10.38 2.47 -8.86
CA VAL A 326 -11.19 1.36 -8.33
C VAL A 326 -11.16 1.35 -6.80
N THR A 327 -9.97 1.49 -6.20
CA THR A 327 -9.86 1.54 -4.72
C THR A 327 -10.53 2.76 -4.12
N ALA A 328 -10.53 3.91 -4.81
CA ALA A 328 -11.23 5.11 -4.37
C ALA A 328 -12.75 4.96 -4.44
N LEU A 329 -13.28 4.34 -5.52
CA LEU A 329 -14.70 4.03 -5.67
C LEU A 329 -15.20 3.04 -4.60
N LEU A 330 -14.37 2.14 -4.13
CA LEU A 330 -14.68 1.24 -3.01
C LEU A 330 -14.56 1.96 -1.65
N GLY A 331 -13.51 2.76 -1.48
CA GLY A 331 -13.17 3.39 -0.21
C GLY A 331 -14.10 4.55 0.17
N GLY A 332 -14.45 5.42 -0.76
CA GLY A 332 -15.30 6.57 -0.51
C GLY A 332 -16.65 6.19 0.10
N PRO A 333 -17.48 5.38 -0.58
CA PRO A 333 -18.76 4.93 -0.03
C PRO A 333 -18.64 4.17 1.29
N PHE A 334 -17.59 3.34 1.44
CA PHE A 334 -17.35 2.63 2.70
C PHE A 334 -17.15 3.58 3.88
N PHE A 335 -16.37 4.66 3.71
CA PHE A 335 -16.17 5.64 4.78
C PHE A 335 -17.41 6.50 5.01
N CYS A 336 -18.15 6.86 3.97
CA CYS A 336 -19.46 7.52 4.13
C CYS A 336 -20.40 6.64 4.96
N PHE A 337 -20.49 5.37 4.66
CA PHE A 337 -21.29 4.41 5.45
C PHE A 337 -20.81 4.33 6.91
N LEU A 338 -19.50 4.29 7.16
CA LEU A 338 -18.96 4.26 8.53
C LEU A 338 -19.28 5.52 9.33
N LEU A 339 -19.29 6.68 8.69
CA LEU A 339 -19.66 7.96 9.34
C LEU A 339 -21.14 7.97 9.70
N LEU A 340 -22.00 7.50 8.80
CA LEU A 340 -23.45 7.45 9.01
C LEU A 340 -23.86 6.33 9.99
N ALA A 341 -23.16 5.20 10.00
CA ALA A 341 -23.45 4.05 10.87
C ALA A 341 -23.02 4.26 12.34
N ARG A 342 -22.43 5.41 12.71
CA ARG A 342 -22.21 5.81 14.09
C ARG A 342 -23.41 6.63 14.58
N PRO A 343 -24.48 6.02 15.14
CA PRO A 343 -25.53 6.79 15.77
C PRO A 343 -24.95 7.43 17.05
N GLY A 344 -24.96 8.77 17.08
CA GLY A 344 -24.97 9.63 18.23
C GLY A 344 -24.36 9.14 19.54
N LYS A 345 -23.04 9.31 19.73
CA LYS A 345 -22.46 9.65 21.03
C LYS A 345 -21.77 11.02 20.89
N ALA A 346 -22.48 11.96 20.36
CA ALA A 346 -22.26 13.38 20.58
C ALA A 346 -23.23 13.78 21.72
N GLY A 347 -22.76 13.70 22.95
CA GLY A 347 -23.54 14.13 24.09
C GLY A 347 -23.19 13.34 25.36
N MET A 348 -22.03 13.59 25.93
CA MET A 348 -21.74 13.81 27.37
C MET A 348 -20.24 13.92 27.56
#